data_f84791fd2bf323223b6641e58ec34cf4
#
_entry.id   f84791fd2bf323223b6641e58ec34cf4
#
_cell.length_a   1.000
_cell.length_b   1.000
_cell.length_c   1.000
_cell.angle_alpha   90.00
_cell.angle_beta   90.00
_cell.angle_gamma   90.00
#
_symmetry.space_group_name_H-M   'P 1'
#
loop_
_entity.id
_entity.type
_entity.pdbx_description
1 polymer ?
#
loop_
_entity_poly.entity_id
_entity_poly.type
_entity_poly.pdbx_seq_one_letter_code
_entity_poly.pdbx_strand_id
1 'polypeptide(L)'
;MKRLREFHDMKLKVNHEFDIFGQLEFYESLWDGSPSAYRHYRQTKENVLSLRPYIEAHVNEKVLTHIDAVPDNFLFVKNEDGNEDIRLIDWEYAGMQDPHVDIAMFCIYSMYDREHVDKLIDAYFTEGCSAETRI
;
A
#
# COMPACT_ATOMS: atom_id res chain seq x y z
N MET A 1 11.36 4.68 -1.74
CA MET A 1 11.42 3.30 -1.21
C MET A 1 12.31 3.17 0.02
N LYS A 2 13.57 3.64 0.03
CA LYS A 2 14.46 3.47 1.20
C LYS A 2 13.85 4.02 2.51
N ARG A 3 13.31 5.25 2.50
CA ARG A 3 12.67 5.85 3.70
C ARG A 3 11.45 5.06 4.17
N LEU A 4 10.65 4.52 3.22
CA LEU A 4 9.51 3.68 3.53
C LEU A 4 9.96 2.35 4.16
N ARG A 5 11.04 1.76 3.66
CA ARG A 5 11.65 0.56 4.25
C ARG A 5 12.14 0.82 5.67
N GLU A 6 12.87 1.93 5.89
CA GLU A 6 13.34 2.33 7.22
C GLU A 6 12.17 2.48 8.22
N PHE A 7 11.05 3.04 7.76
CA PHE A 7 9.84 3.15 8.58
C PHE A 7 9.25 1.77 8.93
N HIS A 8 9.07 0.88 7.97
CA HIS A 8 8.53 -0.46 8.22
C HIS A 8 9.45 -1.30 9.11
N ASP A 9 10.76 -1.16 8.97
CA ASP A 9 11.75 -1.88 9.78
C ASP A 9 11.75 -1.46 11.26
N MET A 10 11.15 -0.31 11.61
CA MET A 10 10.89 0.05 13.01
C MET A 10 9.85 -0.87 13.67
N LYS A 11 9.07 -1.62 12.89
CA LYS A 11 8.05 -2.58 13.36
C LYS A 11 7.09 -1.98 14.39
N LEU A 12 6.70 -0.74 14.19
CA LEU A 12 5.76 -0.06 15.08
C LEU A 12 4.42 -0.77 15.10
N LYS A 13 3.75 -0.73 16.24
CA LYS A 13 2.46 -1.38 16.47
C LYS A 13 1.44 -0.38 17.00
N VAL A 14 0.21 -0.48 16.52
CA VAL A 14 -0.94 0.30 16.98
C VAL A 14 -2.14 -0.63 17.18
N ASN A 15 -3.16 -0.19 17.92
CA ASN A 15 -4.37 -0.98 18.19
C ASN A 15 -5.45 -0.79 17.09
N HIS A 16 -5.03 -0.49 15.88
CA HIS A 16 -5.92 -0.32 14.73
C HIS A 16 -5.40 -1.17 13.58
N GLU A 17 -6.26 -2.03 13.05
CA GLU A 17 -5.96 -2.84 11.85
C GLU A 17 -6.70 -2.25 10.65
N PHE A 18 -6.01 -2.10 9.52
CA PHE A 18 -6.63 -1.70 8.27
C PHE A 18 -7.06 -2.95 7.48
N ASP A 19 -8.36 -3.23 7.47
CA ASP A 19 -8.93 -4.34 6.70
C ASP A 19 -9.30 -3.87 5.28
N ILE A 20 -8.45 -4.18 4.31
CA ILE A 20 -8.63 -3.78 2.89
C ILE A 20 -9.97 -4.28 2.33
N PHE A 21 -10.34 -5.52 2.62
CA PHE A 21 -11.58 -6.10 2.11
C PHE A 21 -12.80 -5.57 2.86
N GLY A 22 -12.68 -5.37 4.16
CA GLY A 22 -13.72 -4.72 4.96
C GLY A 22 -13.97 -3.27 4.54
N GLN A 23 -12.95 -2.54 4.11
CA GLN A 23 -13.13 -1.20 3.53
C GLN A 23 -13.94 -1.23 2.24
N LEU A 24 -13.73 -2.21 1.37
CA LEU A 24 -14.54 -2.37 0.17
C LEU A 24 -16.02 -2.57 0.51
N GLU A 25 -16.31 -3.47 1.46
CA GLU A 25 -17.68 -3.74 1.93
C GLU A 25 -18.31 -2.50 2.60
N PHE A 26 -17.52 -1.76 3.39
CA PHE A 26 -17.96 -0.53 4.02
C PHE A 26 -18.35 0.53 2.99
N TYR A 27 -17.50 0.81 2.00
CA TYR A 27 -17.83 1.78 0.96
C TYR A 27 -19.02 1.39 0.12
N GLU A 28 -19.21 0.11 -0.20
CA GLU A 28 -20.42 -0.36 -0.89
C GLU A 28 -21.67 -0.17 -0.04
N SER A 29 -21.59 -0.34 1.27
CA SER A 29 -22.74 -0.14 2.16
C SER A 29 -23.27 1.30 2.14
N LEU A 30 -22.41 2.26 1.78
CA LEU A 30 -22.78 3.67 1.65
C LEU A 30 -23.57 3.99 0.38
N TRP A 31 -23.67 3.06 -0.57
CA TRP A 31 -24.37 3.28 -1.84
C TRP A 31 -25.90 3.19 -1.72
N ASP A 32 -26.41 2.80 -0.57
CA ASP A 32 -27.87 2.69 -0.30
C ASP A 32 -28.62 1.89 -1.40
N GLY A 33 -28.00 0.77 -1.84
CA GLY A 33 -28.55 -0.08 -2.89
C GLY A 33 -28.40 0.45 -4.32
N SER A 34 -27.78 1.60 -4.53
CA SER A 34 -27.51 2.15 -5.86
C SER A 34 -26.42 1.33 -6.57
N PRO A 35 -26.55 1.03 -7.88
CA PRO A 35 -25.50 0.34 -8.61
C PRO A 35 -24.31 1.27 -8.88
N SER A 36 -23.12 0.68 -9.00
CA SER A 36 -21.94 1.41 -9.46
C SER A 36 -22.14 1.98 -10.87
N ALA A 37 -21.64 3.19 -11.12
CA ALA A 37 -21.56 3.79 -12.45
C ALA A 37 -20.55 3.11 -13.37
N TYR A 38 -19.62 2.32 -12.83
CA TYR A 38 -18.60 1.62 -13.62
C TYR A 38 -19.17 0.35 -14.25
N ARG A 39 -19.13 0.28 -15.58
CA ARG A 39 -19.72 -0.83 -16.38
C ARG A 39 -19.28 -2.21 -15.89
N HIS A 40 -18.02 -2.38 -15.54
CA HIS A 40 -17.42 -3.67 -15.20
C HIS A 40 -17.17 -3.84 -13.69
N TYR A 41 -17.80 -3.02 -12.86
CA TYR A 41 -17.53 -3.02 -11.41
C TYR A 41 -17.68 -4.42 -10.80
N ARG A 42 -18.78 -5.12 -11.07
CA ARG A 42 -19.05 -6.45 -10.50
C ARG A 42 -17.94 -7.45 -10.86
N GLN A 43 -17.59 -7.53 -12.15
CA GLN A 43 -16.53 -8.43 -12.61
C GLN A 43 -15.17 -8.06 -12.00
N THR A 44 -14.84 -6.78 -11.91
CA THR A 44 -13.61 -6.31 -11.28
C THR A 44 -13.57 -6.67 -9.80
N LYS A 45 -14.68 -6.46 -9.09
CA LYS A 45 -14.82 -6.86 -7.68
C LYS A 45 -14.62 -8.36 -7.48
N GLU A 46 -15.29 -9.20 -8.29
CA GLU A 46 -15.14 -10.66 -8.25
C GLU A 46 -13.68 -11.07 -8.47
N ASN A 47 -13.01 -10.47 -9.44
CA ASN A 47 -11.58 -10.72 -9.69
C ASN A 47 -10.72 -10.34 -8.48
N VAL A 48 -10.94 -9.17 -7.89
CA VAL A 48 -10.20 -8.73 -6.69
C VAL A 48 -10.45 -9.67 -5.51
N LEU A 49 -11.71 -10.02 -5.24
CA LEU A 49 -12.05 -10.93 -4.15
C LEU A 49 -11.50 -12.35 -4.35
N SER A 50 -11.32 -12.79 -5.59
CA SER A 50 -10.69 -14.08 -5.88
C SER A 50 -9.22 -14.15 -5.47
N LEU A 51 -8.53 -13.00 -5.30
CA LEU A 51 -7.16 -12.92 -4.81
C LEU A 51 -7.07 -13.03 -3.28
N ARG A 52 -8.18 -12.83 -2.57
CA ARG A 52 -8.19 -12.79 -1.10
C ARG A 52 -7.56 -14.03 -0.46
N PRO A 53 -7.91 -15.28 -0.84
CA PRO A 53 -7.30 -16.47 -0.23
C PRO A 53 -5.78 -16.54 -0.44
N TYR A 54 -5.30 -16.09 -1.60
CA TYR A 54 -3.88 -16.03 -1.87
C TYR A 54 -3.18 -14.99 -0.98
N ILE A 55 -3.73 -13.79 -0.89
CA ILE A 55 -3.20 -12.70 -0.07
C ILE A 55 -3.15 -13.12 1.41
N GLU A 56 -4.25 -13.67 1.95
CA GLU A 56 -4.33 -14.11 3.34
C GLU A 56 -3.34 -15.24 3.68
N ALA A 57 -3.02 -16.09 2.70
CA ALA A 57 -2.04 -17.17 2.88
C ALA A 57 -0.57 -16.69 2.83
N HIS A 58 -0.32 -15.49 2.27
CA HIS A 58 1.03 -14.97 2.04
C HIS A 58 1.31 -13.64 2.77
N VAL A 59 0.40 -13.23 3.66
CA VAL A 59 0.58 -12.01 4.45
C VAL A 59 1.82 -12.15 5.35
N ASN A 60 2.64 -11.12 5.36
CA ASN A 60 3.80 -11.03 6.22
C ASN A 60 3.44 -10.52 7.62
N GLU A 61 4.45 -10.33 8.47
CA GLU A 61 4.25 -9.69 9.77
C GLU A 61 3.64 -8.30 9.56
N LYS A 62 2.40 -8.09 10.05
CA LYS A 62 1.76 -6.78 10.00
C LYS A 62 2.52 -5.80 10.90
N VAL A 63 2.79 -4.63 10.36
CA VAL A 63 3.38 -3.48 11.07
C VAL A 63 2.51 -2.26 10.88
N LEU A 64 2.80 -1.16 11.57
CA LEU A 64 2.19 0.12 11.23
C LEU A 64 2.57 0.49 9.80
N THR A 65 1.58 0.61 8.94
CA THR A 65 1.67 0.86 7.51
C THR A 65 0.90 2.15 7.22
N HIS A 66 1.36 2.94 6.29
CA HIS A 66 0.73 4.22 5.94
C HIS A 66 -0.62 4.03 5.25
N ILE A 67 -0.74 2.97 4.44
CA ILE A 67 -1.89 2.60 3.61
C ILE A 67 -2.04 3.50 2.38
N ASP A 68 -1.97 4.80 2.54
CA ASP A 68 -2.06 5.78 1.46
C ASP A 68 -0.68 6.36 1.08
N ALA A 69 0.31 5.48 0.89
CA ALA A 69 1.68 5.86 0.52
C ALA A 69 1.78 6.24 -0.97
N VAL A 70 0.91 7.12 -1.43
CA VAL A 70 0.87 7.65 -2.79
C VAL A 70 1.96 8.72 -3.00
N PRO A 71 2.42 8.99 -4.25
CA PRO A 71 3.50 9.95 -4.50
C PRO A 71 3.27 11.34 -3.90
N ASP A 72 2.04 11.83 -3.89
CA ASP A 72 1.68 13.17 -3.40
C ASP A 72 1.85 13.31 -1.88
N ASN A 73 1.89 12.20 -1.14
CA ASN A 73 2.10 12.17 0.30
C ASN A 73 3.60 12.17 0.69
N PHE A 74 4.53 12.21 -0.28
CA PHE A 74 5.96 12.29 -0.03
C PHE A 74 6.47 13.71 -0.25
N LEU A 75 6.83 14.41 0.83
CA LEU A 75 7.39 15.76 0.78
C LEU A 75 8.91 15.71 0.82
N PHE A 76 9.55 16.35 -0.16
CA PHE A 76 10.98 16.62 -0.15
C PHE A 76 11.24 17.93 0.58
N VAL A 77 11.92 17.85 1.71
CA VAL A 77 12.22 19.00 2.55
C VAL A 77 13.72 19.19 2.67
N LYS A 78 14.17 20.44 2.78
CA LYS A 78 15.56 20.74 3.13
C LYS A 78 15.67 20.99 4.62
N ASN A 79 16.59 20.29 5.27
CA ASN A 79 16.92 20.49 6.66
C ASN A 79 17.76 21.78 6.82
N GLU A 80 17.93 22.25 8.06
CA GLU A 80 18.75 23.43 8.39
C GLU A 80 20.19 23.32 7.87
N ASP A 81 20.72 22.10 7.80
CA ASP A 81 22.06 21.79 7.28
C ASP A 81 22.12 21.76 5.73
N GLY A 82 21.00 22.05 5.06
CA GLY A 82 20.88 22.01 3.58
C GLY A 82 20.74 20.62 2.97
N ASN A 83 20.69 19.56 3.78
CA ASN A 83 20.45 18.20 3.32
C ASN A 83 18.97 18.00 2.96
N GLU A 84 18.71 17.20 1.94
CA GLU A 84 17.35 16.79 1.59
C GLU A 84 16.88 15.64 2.48
N ASP A 85 15.64 15.73 2.94
CA ASP A 85 14.94 14.68 3.68
C ASP A 85 13.58 14.42 3.01
N ILE A 86 13.01 13.24 3.25
CA ILE A 86 11.69 12.85 2.75
C ILE A 86 10.78 12.67 3.95
N ARG A 87 9.66 13.38 3.97
CA ARG A 87 8.61 13.25 4.99
C ARG A 87 7.36 12.68 4.36
N LEU A 88 6.77 11.73 5.04
CA LEU A 88 5.50 11.14 4.69
C LEU A 88 4.40 11.84 5.51
N ILE A 89 3.35 12.30 4.86
CA ILE A 89 2.23 13.05 5.44
C ILE A 89 0.91 12.34 5.17
N ASP A 90 -0.17 12.80 5.79
CA ASP A 90 -1.53 12.31 5.60
C ASP A 90 -1.73 10.85 6.07
N TRP A 91 -1.65 10.66 7.37
CA TRP A 91 -1.69 9.36 8.05
C TRP A 91 -3.10 8.90 8.42
N GLU A 92 -4.16 9.46 7.84
CA GLU A 92 -5.54 9.21 8.26
C GLU A 92 -5.99 7.75 8.08
N TYR A 93 -5.39 7.01 7.14
CA TYR A 93 -5.67 5.60 6.91
C TYR A 93 -4.68 4.65 7.60
N ALA A 94 -3.66 5.18 8.26
CA ALA A 94 -2.58 4.38 8.81
C ALA A 94 -3.09 3.34 9.82
N GLY A 95 -2.61 2.11 9.68
CA GLY A 95 -3.03 0.99 10.53
C GLY A 95 -2.12 -0.22 10.40
N MET A 96 -2.41 -1.25 11.17
CA MET A 96 -1.68 -2.51 11.10
C MET A 96 -2.01 -3.23 9.80
N GLN A 97 -1.02 -3.41 8.92
CA GLN A 97 -1.17 -4.15 7.67
C GLN A 97 0.19 -4.72 7.22
N ASP A 98 0.17 -5.54 6.17
CA ASP A 98 1.37 -5.96 5.46
C ASP A 98 2.05 -4.74 4.82
N PRO A 99 3.34 -4.47 5.09
CA PRO A 99 4.03 -3.29 4.59
C PRO A 99 4.12 -3.22 3.06
N HIS A 100 3.94 -4.33 2.35
CA HIS A 100 3.93 -4.35 0.88
C HIS A 100 2.75 -3.55 0.29
N VAL A 101 1.69 -3.31 1.06
CA VAL A 101 0.58 -2.45 0.65
C VAL A 101 1.05 -1.05 0.28
N ASP A 102 1.97 -0.46 1.03
CA ASP A 102 2.51 0.88 0.75
C ASP A 102 3.29 0.93 -0.57
N ILE A 103 4.02 -0.14 -0.89
CA ILE A 103 4.73 -0.25 -2.18
C ILE A 103 3.72 -0.35 -3.32
N ALA A 104 2.69 -1.19 -3.17
CA ALA A 104 1.64 -1.35 -4.16
C ALA A 104 0.89 -0.05 -4.41
N MET A 105 0.52 0.69 -3.35
CA MET A 105 -0.15 1.99 -3.45
C MET A 105 0.70 3.00 -4.21
N PHE A 106 1.99 3.10 -3.89
CA PHE A 106 2.90 3.98 -4.63
C PHE A 106 2.95 3.63 -6.12
N CYS A 107 3.06 2.34 -6.46
CA CYS A 107 3.14 1.87 -7.84
C CYS A 107 1.85 2.16 -8.63
N ILE A 108 0.69 1.88 -8.02
CA ILE A 108 -0.62 2.05 -8.66
C ILE A 108 -0.88 3.53 -8.97
N TYR A 109 -0.68 4.42 -8.01
CA TYR A 109 -0.92 5.86 -8.19
C TYR A 109 0.11 6.54 -9.07
N SER A 110 1.32 5.98 -9.18
CA SER A 110 2.32 6.39 -10.16
C SER A 110 2.02 5.89 -11.58
N MET A 111 1.02 5.02 -11.76
CA MET A 111 0.70 4.35 -13.05
C MET A 111 1.93 3.66 -13.66
N TYR A 112 2.76 3.05 -12.83
CA TYR A 112 3.99 2.41 -13.27
C TYR A 112 3.72 1.12 -14.03
N ASP A 113 4.48 0.91 -15.12
CA ASP A 113 4.56 -0.38 -15.78
C ASP A 113 5.40 -1.38 -14.98
N ARG A 114 5.45 -2.62 -15.45
CA ARG A 114 6.15 -3.70 -14.75
C ARG A 114 7.63 -3.39 -14.54
N GLU A 115 8.30 -2.76 -15.48
CA GLU A 115 9.72 -2.43 -15.36
C GLU A 115 9.98 -1.43 -14.21
N HIS A 116 9.13 -0.41 -14.08
CA HIS A 116 9.23 0.57 -13.00
C HIS A 116 8.86 -0.04 -11.64
N VAL A 117 7.84 -0.90 -11.60
CA VAL A 117 7.46 -1.64 -10.38
C VAL A 117 8.63 -2.50 -9.91
N ASP A 118 9.28 -3.26 -10.79
CA ASP A 118 10.43 -4.11 -10.43
C ASP A 118 11.59 -3.27 -9.86
N LYS A 119 11.87 -2.09 -10.43
CA LYS A 119 12.90 -1.16 -9.89
C LYS A 119 12.55 -0.67 -8.48
N LEU A 120 11.27 -0.41 -8.20
CA LEU A 120 10.85 0.00 -6.86
C LEU A 120 10.94 -1.13 -5.85
N ILE A 121 10.57 -2.34 -6.24
CA ILE A 121 10.74 -3.54 -5.43
C ILE A 121 12.22 -3.74 -5.09
N ASP A 122 13.12 -3.64 -6.07
CA ASP A 122 14.57 -3.76 -5.84
C ASP A 122 15.11 -2.64 -4.93
N ALA A 123 14.57 -1.43 -5.03
CA ALA A 123 14.94 -0.31 -4.16
C ALA A 123 14.42 -0.46 -2.72
N TYR A 124 13.34 -1.22 -2.52
CA TYR A 124 12.80 -1.54 -1.20
C TYR A 124 13.49 -2.77 -0.59
N PHE A 125 13.69 -3.82 -1.36
CA PHE A 125 14.34 -5.07 -0.95
C PHE A 125 15.80 -5.10 -1.41
N THR A 126 16.65 -4.33 -0.78
CA THR A 126 18.07 -4.17 -1.17
C THR A 126 18.89 -5.46 -1.16
N GLU A 127 18.43 -6.46 -0.40
CA GLU A 127 19.03 -7.80 -0.33
C GLU A 127 18.32 -8.80 -1.26
N GLY A 128 17.39 -8.33 -2.08
CA GLY A 128 16.52 -9.14 -2.91
C GLY A 128 15.28 -9.66 -2.18
N CYS A 129 14.34 -10.20 -2.95
CA CYS A 129 13.12 -10.85 -2.43
C CYS A 129 12.74 -12.06 -3.27
N SER A 130 11.84 -12.90 -2.76
CA SER A 130 11.36 -14.08 -3.47
C SER A 130 10.49 -13.70 -4.68
N ALA A 131 10.31 -14.66 -5.60
CA ALA A 131 9.38 -14.47 -6.71
C ALA A 131 7.93 -14.29 -6.25
N GLU A 132 7.55 -14.95 -5.16
CA GLU A 132 6.22 -14.82 -4.54
C GLU A 132 5.98 -13.42 -3.99
N THR A 133 7.00 -12.77 -3.43
CA THR A 133 6.92 -11.39 -2.95
C THR A 133 6.71 -10.37 -4.08
N ARG A 134 7.10 -10.73 -5.32
CA ARG A 134 6.99 -9.88 -6.52
C ARG A 134 5.66 -10.00 -7.25
N ILE A 135 4.80 -10.95 -6.86
CA ILE A 135 3.48 -11.17 -7.47
C ILE A 135 2.46 -10.21 -6.90
#